data_31ef5b1d45cd2b97cee91cdbf68d8ae7
#
_entry.id   31ef5b1d45cd2b97cee91cdbf68d8ae7
#
_cell.length_a   1.000
_cell.length_b   1.000
_cell.length_c   1.000
_cell.angle_alpha   90.00
_cell.angle_beta   90.00
_cell.angle_gamma   90.00
#
_symmetry.space_group_name_H-M   'P 1'
#
loop_
_entity.id
_entity.type
_entity.pdbx_description
1 polymer ?
#
loop_
_entity_poly.entity_id
_entity_poly.type
_entity_poly.pdbx_seq_one_letter_code
_entity_poly.pdbx_strand_id
1 'polypeptide(L)'
;MNIDLNGNVIIRHQSVPDCEWCDKSKEFLDEKGIKYTVINSDKKFFGKLMKETKSTQVPQIIIDGEFIGNYQDLVKHYEKENDESS
;
A
#
# COMPACT_ATOMS: atom_id res chain seq x y z
N MET A 1 1.20 8.17 -15.36
CA MET A 1 1.38 9.05 -14.21
C MET A 1 2.79 8.90 -13.68
N ASN A 2 3.43 10.04 -13.46
CA ASN A 2 4.81 9.99 -12.96
C ASN A 2 4.86 10.12 -11.46
N ILE A 3 4.38 9.09 -10.77
CA ILE A 3 4.60 9.01 -9.33
C ILE A 3 5.86 8.19 -9.16
N ASP A 4 6.90 8.87 -8.71
CA ASP A 4 8.18 8.22 -8.48
C ASP A 4 8.16 7.55 -7.11
N LEU A 5 7.49 6.43 -7.04
CA LEU A 5 7.35 5.66 -5.81
C LEU A 5 8.29 4.47 -5.88
N ASN A 6 9.48 4.65 -5.33
CA ASN A 6 10.47 3.59 -5.26
C ASN A 6 10.34 2.86 -3.93
N GLY A 7 10.49 1.55 -3.96
CA GLY A 7 10.44 0.73 -2.77
C GLY A 7 9.02 0.44 -2.30
N ASN A 8 8.85 0.36 -1.00
CA ASN A 8 7.58 -0.03 -0.39
C ASN A 8 6.88 1.18 0.19
N VAL A 9 5.66 1.42 -0.24
CA VAL A 9 4.91 2.62 0.15
C VAL A 9 3.49 2.25 0.53
N ILE A 10 3.02 2.83 1.63
CA ILE A 10 1.61 2.75 2.04
C ILE A 10 1.03 4.13 1.86
N ILE A 11 0.05 4.25 0.96
CA ILE A 11 -0.58 5.53 0.67
C ILE A 11 -1.95 5.60 1.31
N ARG A 12 -2.12 6.55 2.21
CA ARG A 12 -3.39 6.77 2.88
C ARG A 12 -3.96 8.12 2.47
N HIS A 13 -5.24 8.31 2.74
CA HIS A 13 -5.92 9.57 2.46
C HIS A 13 -6.06 10.37 3.75
N GLN A 14 -5.73 11.66 3.69
CA GLN A 14 -5.76 12.52 4.87
C GLN A 14 -7.14 12.69 5.49
N SER A 15 -8.19 12.46 4.72
CA SER A 15 -9.56 12.54 5.24
C SER A 15 -9.97 11.30 6.02
N VAL A 16 -9.10 10.29 6.09
CA VAL A 16 -9.35 9.06 6.84
C VAL A 16 -8.30 8.96 7.95
N PRO A 17 -8.48 9.70 9.05
CA PRO A 17 -7.47 9.76 10.12
C PRO A 17 -7.32 8.43 10.86
N ASP A 18 -8.39 7.67 10.99
CA ASP A 18 -8.38 6.40 11.71
C ASP A 18 -8.48 5.25 10.70
N CYS A 19 -7.39 4.99 10.02
CA CYS A 19 -7.35 3.93 9.03
C CYS A 19 -6.85 2.64 9.67
N GLU A 20 -7.79 1.78 10.06
CA GLU A 20 -7.47 0.50 10.68
C GLU A 20 -6.63 -0.38 9.74
N TRP A 21 -7.00 -0.41 8.48
CA TRP A 21 -6.28 -1.21 7.50
C TRP A 21 -4.87 -0.68 7.23
N CYS A 22 -4.69 0.64 7.36
CA CYS A 22 -3.36 1.23 7.25
C CYS A 22 -2.47 0.76 8.40
N ASP A 23 -3.02 0.74 9.61
CA ASP A 23 -2.29 0.28 10.78
C ASP A 23 -1.95 -1.21 10.68
N LYS A 24 -2.88 -2.01 10.19
CA LYS A 24 -2.65 -3.44 9.99
C LYS A 24 -1.56 -3.68 8.95
N SER A 25 -1.56 -2.88 7.90
CA SER A 25 -0.52 -2.98 6.86
C SER A 25 0.85 -2.65 7.43
N LYS A 26 0.94 -1.63 8.27
CA LYS A 26 2.20 -1.26 8.90
C LYS A 26 2.70 -2.37 9.83
N GLU A 27 1.82 -2.90 10.65
CA GLU A 27 2.17 -3.99 11.54
C GLU A 27 2.65 -5.22 10.78
N PHE A 28 1.99 -5.53 9.69
CA PHE A 28 2.36 -6.66 8.85
C PHE A 28 3.79 -6.53 8.31
N LEU A 29 4.10 -5.36 7.79
CA LEU A 29 5.44 -5.10 7.26
C LEU A 29 6.50 -5.04 8.37
N ASP A 30 6.14 -4.46 9.51
CA ASP A 30 7.06 -4.40 10.65
C ASP A 30 7.42 -5.80 11.16
N GLU A 31 6.44 -6.68 11.24
CA GLU A 31 6.68 -8.06 11.68
C GLU A 31 7.62 -8.81 10.74
N LYS A 32 7.57 -8.47 9.47
CA LYS A 32 8.44 -9.09 8.46
C LYS A 32 9.79 -8.41 8.34
N GLY A 33 10.00 -7.33 9.08
CA GLY A 33 11.24 -6.56 9.00
C GLY A 33 11.40 -5.81 7.70
N ILE A 34 10.31 -5.47 7.04
CA ILE A 34 10.32 -4.78 5.76
C ILE A 34 10.18 -3.28 5.98
N LYS A 35 11.10 -2.52 5.41
CA LYS A 35 11.05 -1.07 5.49
C LYS A 35 10.03 -0.52 4.50
N TYR A 36 9.34 0.52 4.90
CA TYR A 36 8.31 1.15 4.07
C TYR A 36 8.18 2.62 4.41
N THR A 37 7.53 3.37 3.52
CA THR A 37 7.23 4.78 3.71
C THR A 37 5.71 4.95 3.72
N VAL A 38 5.21 5.80 4.60
CA VAL A 38 3.79 6.11 4.64
C VAL A 38 3.58 7.50 4.03
N ILE A 39 2.71 7.58 3.05
CA ILE A 39 2.37 8.85 2.41
C ILE A 39 0.93 9.20 2.75
N ASN A 40 0.75 10.40 3.32
CA ASN A 40 -0.55 10.93 3.65
C ASN A 40 -0.98 11.83 2.49
N SER A 41 -1.83 11.30 1.61
CA SER A 41 -2.20 11.98 0.39
C SER A 41 -3.40 12.90 0.55
N ASP A 42 -3.39 13.99 -0.21
CA ASP A 42 -4.55 14.87 -0.27
C ASP A 42 -5.51 14.39 -1.35
N LYS A 43 -6.64 15.09 -1.49
CA LYS A 43 -7.67 14.73 -2.44
C LYS A 43 -7.16 14.73 -3.87
N LYS A 44 -6.35 15.70 -4.21
CA LYS A 44 -5.82 15.85 -5.57
C LYS A 44 -4.86 14.72 -5.93
N PHE A 45 -3.93 14.43 -5.03
CA PHE A 45 -2.97 13.35 -5.23
C PHE A 45 -3.67 12.00 -5.30
N PHE A 46 -4.58 11.78 -4.36
CA PHE A 46 -5.30 10.51 -4.30
C PHE A 46 -6.18 10.31 -5.53
N GLY A 47 -6.78 11.39 -6.04
CA GLY A 47 -7.57 11.34 -7.26
C GLY A 47 -6.76 10.87 -8.46
N LYS A 48 -5.54 11.38 -8.60
CA LYS A 48 -4.64 10.93 -9.65
C LYS A 48 -4.25 9.47 -9.48
N LEU A 49 -3.99 9.09 -8.23
CA LEU A 49 -3.62 7.71 -7.91
C LEU A 49 -4.76 6.75 -8.26
N MET A 50 -5.99 7.11 -7.92
CA MET A 50 -7.16 6.28 -8.23
C MET A 50 -7.33 6.05 -9.73
N LYS A 51 -7.06 7.06 -10.53
CA LYS A 51 -7.12 6.93 -11.98
C LYS A 51 -6.07 5.97 -12.50
N GLU A 52 -4.89 6.02 -11.92
CA GLU A 52 -3.76 5.20 -12.36
C GLU A 52 -3.93 3.75 -11.95
N THR A 53 -4.34 3.53 -10.71
CA THR A 53 -4.48 2.19 -10.15
C THR A 53 -5.85 1.58 -10.39
N LYS A 54 -6.81 2.40 -10.79
CA LYS A 54 -8.22 2.01 -10.97
C LYS A 54 -8.82 1.43 -9.70
N SER A 55 -8.36 1.91 -8.56
CA SER A 55 -8.81 1.47 -7.26
C SER A 55 -9.16 2.66 -6.39
N THR A 56 -10.27 2.58 -5.68
CA THR A 56 -10.70 3.64 -4.76
C THR A 56 -10.46 3.26 -3.30
N GLN A 57 -9.75 2.18 -3.07
CA GLN A 57 -9.54 1.66 -1.72
C GLN A 57 -8.44 2.42 -0.97
N VAL A 58 -8.56 2.42 0.34
CA VAL A 58 -7.56 2.96 1.26
C VAL A 58 -7.23 1.85 2.27
N PRO A 59 -5.98 1.54 2.52
CA PRO A 59 -4.79 2.13 1.91
C PRO A 59 -4.52 1.58 0.51
N GLN A 60 -3.70 2.30 -0.25
CA GLN A 60 -3.17 1.75 -1.51
C GLN A 60 -1.70 1.48 -1.28
N ILE A 61 -1.30 0.24 -1.49
CA ILE A 61 0.02 -0.25 -1.12
C ILE A 61 0.84 -0.54 -2.36
N ILE A 62 2.09 -0.07 -2.33
CA ILE A 62 3.05 -0.27 -3.41
C ILE A 62 4.23 -1.03 -2.84
N ILE A 63 4.62 -2.11 -3.49
CA ILE A 63 5.76 -2.93 -3.09
C ILE A 63 6.72 -3.01 -4.28
N ASP A 64 7.97 -2.62 -4.02
CA ASP A 64 9.03 -2.58 -5.03
C ASP A 64 8.62 -1.79 -6.28
N GLY A 65 7.92 -0.68 -6.05
CA GLY A 65 7.49 0.18 -7.14
C GLY A 65 6.27 -0.32 -7.90
N GLU A 66 5.69 -1.43 -7.47
CA GLU A 66 4.52 -2.02 -8.12
C GLU A 66 3.29 -1.88 -7.23
N PHE A 67 2.18 -1.43 -7.81
CA PHE A 67 0.94 -1.32 -7.09
C PHE A 67 0.38 -2.70 -6.76
N ILE A 68 0.16 -2.94 -5.48
CA ILE A 68 -0.36 -4.23 -5.00
C ILE A 68 -1.86 -4.15 -4.71
N GLY A 69 -2.30 -3.10 -4.03
CA GLY A 69 -3.70 -2.95 -3.68
C GLY A 69 -3.88 -2.61 -2.21
N ASN A 70 -4.87 -3.23 -1.57
CA ASN A 70 -5.16 -2.97 -0.16
C ASN A 70 -4.40 -3.95 0.74
N TYR A 71 -4.75 -3.94 2.03
CA TYR A 71 -4.11 -4.82 3.00
C TYR A 71 -4.24 -6.30 2.63
N GLN A 72 -5.43 -6.71 2.19
CA GLN A 72 -5.66 -8.11 1.83
C GLN A 72 -4.78 -8.52 0.66
N ASP A 73 -4.63 -7.64 -0.30
CA ASP A 73 -3.75 -7.89 -1.45
C ASP A 73 -2.28 -7.95 -1.01
N LEU A 74 -1.90 -7.14 -0.04
CA LEU A 74 -0.55 -7.18 0.53
C LEU A 74 -0.26 -8.54 1.15
N VAL A 75 -1.17 -9.04 1.95
CA VAL A 75 -1.01 -10.34 2.60
C VAL A 75 -0.90 -11.44 1.54
N LYS A 76 -1.76 -11.41 0.54
CA LYS A 76 -1.74 -12.40 -0.53
C LYS A 76 -0.43 -12.35 -1.31
N HIS A 77 0.09 -11.15 -1.53
CA HIS A 77 1.34 -10.98 -2.25
C HIS A 77 2.49 -11.72 -1.56
N TYR A 78 2.59 -11.57 -0.25
CA TYR A 78 3.66 -12.21 0.52
C TYR A 78 3.39 -13.68 0.79
N GLU A 79 2.16 -14.07 0.97
CA GLU A 79 1.80 -15.47 1.12
C GLU A 79 2.13 -16.25 -0.16
N LYS A 80 1.86 -15.65 -1.30
CA LYS A 80 2.14 -16.26 -2.59
C LYS A 80 3.63 -16.50 -2.79
N GLU A 81 4.47 -15.56 -2.34
CA GLU A 81 5.92 -15.72 -2.42
C GLU A 81 6.42 -16.84 -1.52
N ASN A 82 5.82 -16.98 -0.34
CA ASN A 82 6.22 -18.01 0.61
C ASN A 82 5.69 -19.38 0.22
N ASP A 83 4.62 -19.41 -0.55
CA ASP A 83 3.95 -20.66 -0.91
C ASP A 83 4.76 -21.51 -1.86
N GLU A 84 5.75 -20.92 -2.52
CA GLU A 84 6.62 -21.66 -3.41
C GLU A 84 7.46 -22.69 -2.70
N SER A 85 7.65 -22.52 -1.42
CA SER A 85 8.47 -23.43 -0.64
C SER A 85 7.73 -24.70 -0.23
N SER A 86 6.45 -24.74 -0.45
CA SER A 86 5.64 -25.87 -0.06
C SER A 86 5.45 -26.91 -1.16
#